data_b611877fe60936d1f9b973bdf012d8af
#
_entry.id   b611877fe60936d1f9b973bdf012d8af
#
_cell.length_a   1.000
_cell.length_b   1.000
_cell.length_c   1.000
_cell.angle_alpha   90.00
_cell.angle_beta   90.00
_cell.angle_gamma   90.00
#
_symmetry.space_group_name_H-M   'P 1'
#
loop_
_entity.id
_entity.type
_entity.pdbx_description
1 polymer ?
#
loop_
_entity_poly.entity_id
_entity_poly.type
_entity_poly.pdbx_seq_one_letter_code
_entity_poly.pdbx_strand_id
1 'polypeptide(L)'
;QRGLAWLRARPEVDPSRLAMMGWSRGSEATQLLAARDGSIKAVVLGMPGSAVWPGFTWEEPWAQFGSPWTWQGEEFAFLDMSGVQLFGRDMDEVNRDLVALQEAQSDAVIPVEDVGVPVLMICGEADSVWASCPMARRIEERAAAEGKEDVRLLAYPDAGHYGYGAR
;
A
#
# COMPACT_ATOMS: atom_id res chain seq x y z
N GLN A 1 13.35 5.68 -7.88
CA GLN A 1 14.35 5.27 -8.90
C GLN A 1 15.77 5.68 -8.52
N ARG A 2 16.05 6.97 -8.18
CA ARG A 2 17.41 7.44 -7.85
C ARG A 2 18.02 6.69 -6.66
N GLY A 3 17.24 6.40 -5.61
CA GLY A 3 17.70 5.64 -4.44
C GLY A 3 18.11 4.21 -4.79
N LEU A 4 17.34 3.51 -5.64
CA LEU A 4 17.70 2.16 -6.11
C LEU A 4 18.95 2.18 -6.99
N ALA A 5 19.09 3.17 -7.87
CA ALA A 5 20.29 3.31 -8.70
C ALA A 5 21.53 3.58 -7.84
N TRP A 6 21.40 4.43 -6.83
CA TRP A 6 22.48 4.69 -5.86
C TRP A 6 22.84 3.44 -5.07
N LEU A 7 21.83 2.70 -4.58
CA LEU A 7 22.04 1.47 -3.80
C LEU A 7 22.76 0.40 -4.63
N ARG A 8 22.34 0.18 -5.88
CA ARG A 8 22.97 -0.77 -6.80
C ARG A 8 24.44 -0.45 -7.12
N ALA A 9 24.84 0.80 -7.02
CA ALA A 9 26.20 1.24 -7.25
C ALA A 9 27.13 1.06 -6.04
N ARG A 10 26.62 0.59 -4.89
CA ARG A 10 27.44 0.35 -3.68
C ARG A 10 28.21 -0.96 -3.79
N PRO A 11 29.51 -0.97 -3.49
CA PRO A 11 30.34 -2.19 -3.56
C PRO A 11 29.92 -3.25 -2.52
N GLU A 12 29.32 -2.82 -1.41
CA GLU A 12 28.81 -3.68 -0.33
C GLU A 12 27.42 -4.28 -0.61
N VAL A 13 26.77 -3.89 -1.71
CA VAL A 13 25.41 -4.32 -2.07
C VAL A 13 25.44 -5.30 -3.22
N ASP A 14 24.79 -6.43 -3.05
CA ASP A 14 24.49 -7.33 -4.16
C ASP A 14 23.25 -6.83 -4.93
N PRO A 15 23.43 -6.27 -6.14
CA PRO A 15 22.31 -5.68 -6.89
C PRO A 15 21.31 -6.73 -7.41
N SER A 16 21.64 -8.03 -7.36
CA SER A 16 20.74 -9.12 -7.72
C SER A 16 19.83 -9.59 -6.58
N ARG A 17 20.02 -9.06 -5.37
CA ARG A 17 19.34 -9.49 -4.14
C ARG A 17 18.69 -8.34 -3.37
N LEU A 18 18.11 -7.40 -4.07
CA LEU A 18 17.43 -6.27 -3.44
C LEU A 18 16.02 -6.68 -3.02
N ALA A 19 15.64 -6.31 -1.81
CA ALA A 19 14.27 -6.36 -1.33
C ALA A 19 13.82 -4.95 -0.92
N MET A 20 12.52 -4.73 -0.91
CA MET A 20 11.94 -3.45 -0.50
C MET A 20 10.89 -3.66 0.56
N MET A 21 10.88 -2.78 1.57
CA MET A 21 9.86 -2.75 2.60
C MET A 21 9.24 -1.36 2.64
N GLY A 22 7.92 -1.31 2.70
CA GLY A 22 7.15 -0.09 2.91
C GLY A 22 6.11 -0.27 3.99
N TRP A 23 5.90 0.78 4.79
CA TRP A 23 4.93 0.80 5.86
C TRP A 23 3.88 1.88 5.61
N SER A 24 2.58 1.58 5.87
CA SER A 24 1.50 2.54 5.66
C SER A 24 1.52 3.06 4.22
N ARG A 25 1.56 4.38 4.00
CA ARG A 25 1.72 5.00 2.68
C ARG A 25 2.95 4.50 1.90
N GLY A 26 4.03 4.14 2.60
CA GLY A 26 5.20 3.54 1.97
C GLY A 26 4.93 2.18 1.34
N SER A 27 3.88 1.46 1.74
CA SER A 27 3.46 0.21 1.11
C SER A 27 2.94 0.42 -0.32
N GLU A 28 2.24 1.52 -0.58
CA GLU A 28 1.80 1.90 -1.93
C GLU A 28 3.02 2.10 -2.84
N ALA A 29 3.98 2.95 -2.40
CA ALA A 29 5.22 3.18 -3.16
C ALA A 29 5.99 1.89 -3.43
N THR A 30 6.01 0.97 -2.47
CA THR A 30 6.69 -0.32 -2.59
C THR A 30 6.05 -1.19 -3.67
N GLN A 31 4.73 -1.32 -3.67
CA GLN A 31 3.99 -2.06 -4.70
C GLN A 31 4.19 -1.43 -6.09
N LEU A 32 3.96 -0.11 -6.20
CA LEU A 32 4.07 0.63 -7.46
C LEU A 32 5.48 0.55 -8.06
N LEU A 33 6.51 0.58 -7.22
CA LEU A 33 7.90 0.50 -7.68
C LEU A 33 8.29 -0.94 -8.04
N ALA A 34 7.89 -1.92 -7.23
CA ALA A 34 8.21 -3.33 -7.48
C ALA A 34 7.55 -3.86 -8.77
N ALA A 35 6.35 -3.37 -9.10
CA ALA A 35 5.69 -3.68 -10.37
C ALA A 35 6.44 -3.13 -11.61
N ARG A 36 7.40 -2.20 -11.42
CA ARG A 36 8.10 -1.47 -12.51
C ARG A 36 9.61 -1.64 -12.51
N ASP A 37 10.19 -2.13 -11.43
CA ASP A 37 11.65 -2.31 -11.31
C ASP A 37 12.00 -3.77 -10.99
N GLY A 38 12.31 -4.54 -12.03
CA GLY A 38 12.65 -5.97 -11.93
C GLY A 38 13.93 -6.29 -11.14
N SER A 39 14.65 -5.29 -10.62
CA SER A 39 15.78 -5.53 -9.71
C SER A 39 15.33 -5.87 -8.28
N ILE A 40 14.11 -5.51 -7.90
CA ILE A 40 13.53 -5.89 -6.62
C ILE A 40 13.16 -7.38 -6.70
N LYS A 41 13.46 -8.16 -5.66
CA LYS A 41 13.29 -9.62 -5.63
C LYS A 41 12.30 -10.11 -4.58
N ALA A 42 11.93 -9.24 -3.65
CA ALA A 42 10.87 -9.48 -2.67
C ALA A 42 10.38 -8.16 -2.10
N VAL A 43 9.13 -8.13 -1.64
CA VAL A 43 8.59 -6.95 -0.95
C VAL A 43 7.92 -7.33 0.36
N VAL A 44 8.01 -6.42 1.33
CA VAL A 44 7.28 -6.49 2.58
C VAL A 44 6.40 -5.24 2.71
N LEU A 45 5.12 -5.43 2.92
CA LEU A 45 4.11 -4.39 3.03
C LEU A 45 3.57 -4.36 4.45
N GLY A 46 4.00 -3.40 5.25
CA GLY A 46 3.47 -3.19 6.60
C GLY A 46 2.26 -2.26 6.57
N MET A 47 1.18 -2.63 7.21
CA MET A 47 -0.09 -1.88 7.24
C MET A 47 -0.49 -1.39 5.84
N PRO A 48 -0.67 -2.32 4.87
CA PRO A 48 -0.74 -2.00 3.45
C PRO A 48 -2.01 -1.24 3.07
N GLY A 49 -1.87 -0.39 2.04
CA GLY A 49 -2.97 0.11 1.24
C GLY A 49 -3.16 -0.72 -0.04
N SER A 50 -4.41 -0.95 -0.44
CA SER A 50 -4.77 -1.67 -1.67
C SER A 50 -4.98 -0.75 -2.88
N ALA A 51 -4.99 0.56 -2.65
CA ALA A 51 -5.15 1.58 -3.67
C ALA A 51 -4.21 2.76 -3.40
N VAL A 52 -4.03 3.62 -4.37
CA VAL A 52 -3.32 4.89 -4.19
C VAL A 52 -4.26 5.88 -3.52
N TRP A 53 -3.90 6.35 -2.36
CA TRP A 53 -4.63 7.38 -1.64
C TRP A 53 -4.18 8.77 -2.08
N PRO A 54 -5.03 9.81 -1.98
CA PRO A 54 -4.63 11.17 -2.33
C PRO A 54 -3.49 11.68 -1.44
N GLY A 55 -2.72 12.61 -1.96
CA GLY A 55 -1.78 13.38 -1.15
C GLY A 55 -2.51 14.21 -0.10
N PHE A 56 -1.86 14.46 1.03
CA PHE A 56 -2.36 15.37 2.07
C PHE A 56 -1.19 16.09 2.75
N THR A 57 -1.47 17.18 3.46
CA THR A 57 -0.52 17.82 4.36
C THR A 57 -1.01 17.73 5.80
N TRP A 58 -0.12 17.93 6.77
CA TRP A 58 -0.51 17.94 8.18
C TRP A 58 -1.30 19.20 8.56
N GLU A 59 -1.12 20.29 7.80
CA GLU A 59 -1.84 21.54 7.95
C GLU A 59 -3.27 21.42 7.43
N GLU A 60 -3.47 20.67 6.36
CA GLU A 60 -4.76 20.49 5.70
C GLU A 60 -4.99 18.99 5.39
N PRO A 61 -5.17 18.14 6.41
CA PRO A 61 -5.25 16.69 6.23
C PRO A 61 -6.51 16.21 5.48
N TRP A 62 -7.49 17.07 5.29
CA TRP A 62 -8.73 16.83 4.53
C TRP A 62 -8.70 17.36 3.09
N ALA A 63 -7.70 18.16 2.74
CA ALA A 63 -7.51 18.58 1.35
C ALA A 63 -6.82 17.47 0.55
N GLN A 64 -7.30 17.25 -0.67
CA GLN A 64 -6.68 16.30 -1.60
C GLN A 64 -5.72 17.06 -2.51
N PHE A 65 -4.45 16.65 -2.53
CA PHE A 65 -3.39 17.31 -3.28
C PHE A 65 -2.91 16.49 -4.48
N GLY A 66 -3.80 15.74 -5.14
CA GLY A 66 -3.45 14.88 -6.26
C GLY A 66 -2.80 13.57 -5.82
N SER A 67 -2.14 12.88 -6.72
CA SER A 67 -1.41 11.66 -6.40
C SER A 67 -0.09 11.96 -5.66
N PRO A 68 0.22 11.27 -4.57
CA PRO A 68 1.52 11.42 -3.92
C PRO A 68 2.65 10.71 -4.68
N TRP A 69 2.31 9.92 -5.68
CA TRP A 69 3.23 9.09 -6.43
C TRP A 69 3.22 9.42 -7.92
N THR A 70 4.42 9.48 -8.51
CA THR A 70 4.59 9.66 -9.95
C THR A 70 5.57 8.64 -10.52
N TRP A 71 5.37 8.26 -11.77
CA TRP A 71 6.30 7.48 -12.55
C TRP A 71 6.67 8.22 -13.82
N GLN A 72 7.96 8.52 -14.00
CA GLN A 72 8.48 9.28 -15.15
C GLN A 72 7.79 10.65 -15.38
N GLY A 73 7.29 11.25 -14.31
CA GLY A 73 6.60 12.55 -14.35
C GLY A 73 5.08 12.46 -14.44
N GLU A 74 4.52 11.28 -14.73
CA GLU A 74 3.07 11.06 -14.78
C GLU A 74 2.56 10.62 -13.40
N GLU A 75 1.44 11.20 -12.98
CA GLU A 75 0.77 10.83 -11.74
C GLU A 75 0.07 9.47 -11.88
N PHE A 76 0.10 8.67 -10.81
CA PHE A 76 -0.79 7.52 -10.71
C PHE A 76 -2.22 7.99 -10.42
N ALA A 77 -3.21 7.27 -10.97
CA ALA A 77 -4.58 7.43 -10.52
C ALA A 77 -4.66 7.19 -9.00
N PHE A 78 -5.50 7.94 -8.33
CA PHE A 78 -5.68 7.90 -6.89
C PHE A 78 -7.15 7.97 -6.52
N LEU A 79 -7.50 7.53 -5.31
CA LEU A 79 -8.88 7.58 -4.83
C LEU A 79 -9.32 9.04 -4.63
N ASP A 80 -10.38 9.44 -5.35
CA ASP A 80 -11.08 10.66 -5.01
C ASP A 80 -11.95 10.41 -3.77
N MET A 81 -11.47 10.90 -2.65
CA MET A 81 -12.13 10.77 -1.35
C MET A 81 -12.99 11.99 -1.01
N SER A 82 -13.26 12.86 -1.98
CA SER A 82 -14.19 13.99 -1.79
C SER A 82 -15.56 13.44 -1.38
N GLY A 83 -16.03 13.86 -0.22
CA GLY A 83 -17.28 13.35 0.36
C GLY A 83 -17.17 12.14 1.29
N VAL A 84 -15.98 11.56 1.45
CA VAL A 84 -15.73 10.51 2.45
C VAL A 84 -15.34 11.15 3.79
N GLN A 85 -16.18 10.98 4.81
CA GLN A 85 -15.84 11.41 6.16
C GLN A 85 -15.08 10.29 6.87
N LEU A 86 -13.80 10.50 7.15
CA LEU A 86 -12.92 9.52 7.81
C LEU A 86 -12.90 9.65 9.33
N PHE A 87 -13.09 10.85 9.86
CA PHE A 87 -12.93 11.14 11.28
C PHE A 87 -14.26 11.14 12.03
N GLY A 88 -14.26 10.65 13.28
CA GLY A 88 -15.43 10.63 14.14
C GLY A 88 -16.49 9.59 13.77
N ARG A 89 -16.12 8.60 12.95
CA ARG A 89 -16.98 7.49 12.55
C ARG A 89 -16.43 6.16 13.06
N ASP A 90 -17.31 5.18 13.11
CA ASP A 90 -16.94 3.79 13.33
C ASP A 90 -16.04 3.26 12.19
N MET A 91 -14.97 2.54 12.53
CA MET A 91 -14.00 2.05 11.55
C MET A 91 -14.60 1.02 10.59
N ASP A 92 -15.59 0.23 11.02
CA ASP A 92 -16.26 -0.72 10.13
C ASP A 92 -17.10 -0.01 9.07
N GLU A 93 -17.70 1.12 9.42
CA GLU A 93 -18.40 1.97 8.45
C GLU A 93 -17.42 2.58 7.45
N VAL A 94 -16.33 3.15 7.95
CA VAL A 94 -15.28 3.72 7.09
C VAL A 94 -14.70 2.65 6.15
N ASN A 95 -14.46 1.44 6.65
CA ASN A 95 -13.97 0.33 5.84
C ASN A 95 -14.96 -0.05 4.72
N ARG A 96 -16.26 -0.10 5.01
CA ARG A 96 -17.27 -0.37 3.97
C ARG A 96 -17.27 0.71 2.89
N ASP A 97 -17.19 1.98 3.26
CA ASP A 97 -17.16 3.09 2.30
C ASP A 97 -15.88 3.05 1.45
N LEU A 98 -14.73 2.73 2.05
CA LEU A 98 -13.46 2.61 1.33
C LEU A 98 -13.46 1.41 0.35
N VAL A 99 -14.10 0.31 0.72
CA VAL A 99 -14.29 -0.84 -0.18
C VAL A 99 -15.14 -0.44 -1.37
N ALA A 100 -16.30 0.18 -1.12
CA ALA A 100 -17.19 0.64 -2.18
C ALA A 100 -16.52 1.69 -3.09
N LEU A 101 -15.73 2.59 -2.50
CA LEU A 101 -14.97 3.60 -3.25
C LEU A 101 -13.94 2.96 -4.20
N GLN A 102 -13.20 1.94 -3.74
CA GLN A 102 -12.22 1.24 -4.57
C GLN A 102 -12.88 0.46 -5.72
N GLU A 103 -14.07 -0.10 -5.50
CA GLU A 103 -14.85 -0.76 -6.56
C GLU A 103 -15.31 0.24 -7.63
N ALA A 104 -15.72 1.44 -7.20
CA ALA A 104 -16.16 2.51 -8.10
C ALA A 104 -14.98 3.18 -8.85
N GLN A 105 -13.78 3.14 -8.29
CA GLN A 105 -12.57 3.81 -8.79
C GLN A 105 -11.43 2.80 -8.99
N SER A 106 -11.69 1.78 -9.79
CA SER A 106 -10.76 0.66 -10.02
C SER A 106 -9.38 1.07 -10.55
N ASP A 107 -9.28 2.20 -11.24
CA ASP A 107 -8.02 2.72 -11.77
C ASP A 107 -7.04 3.16 -10.66
N ALA A 108 -7.56 3.48 -9.47
CA ALA A 108 -6.75 3.82 -8.30
C ALA A 108 -6.26 2.58 -7.54
N VAL A 109 -6.83 1.40 -7.80
CA VAL A 109 -6.42 0.14 -7.16
C VAL A 109 -5.05 -0.28 -7.67
N ILE A 110 -4.15 -0.64 -6.75
CA ILE A 110 -2.80 -1.08 -7.10
C ILE A 110 -2.85 -2.54 -7.58
N PRO A 111 -2.45 -2.82 -8.83
CA PRO A 111 -2.49 -4.17 -9.37
C PRO A 111 -1.35 -5.01 -8.78
N VAL A 112 -1.65 -5.79 -7.74
CA VAL A 112 -0.66 -6.65 -7.06
C VAL A 112 -0.11 -7.75 -7.97
N GLU A 113 -0.87 -8.17 -8.96
CA GLU A 113 -0.47 -9.12 -10.00
C GLU A 113 0.72 -8.62 -10.84
N ASP A 114 0.88 -7.32 -11.00
CA ASP A 114 2.02 -6.71 -11.69
C ASP A 114 3.30 -6.73 -10.83
N VAL A 115 3.18 -6.97 -9.52
CA VAL A 115 4.33 -7.16 -8.63
C VAL A 115 4.92 -8.55 -8.88
N GLY A 116 5.83 -8.67 -9.82
CA GLY A 116 6.40 -9.93 -10.32
C GLY A 116 7.30 -10.69 -9.33
N VAL A 117 7.16 -10.45 -8.00
CA VAL A 117 8.01 -11.01 -6.94
C VAL A 117 7.17 -11.38 -5.72
N PRO A 118 7.68 -12.25 -4.81
CA PRO A 118 6.99 -12.59 -3.58
C PRO A 118 6.63 -11.37 -2.73
N VAL A 119 5.40 -11.37 -2.19
CA VAL A 119 4.83 -10.32 -1.37
C VAL A 119 4.49 -10.86 0.02
N LEU A 120 5.07 -10.28 1.06
CA LEU A 120 4.65 -10.49 2.45
C LEU A 120 3.91 -9.25 2.93
N MET A 121 2.69 -9.44 3.41
CA MET A 121 1.88 -8.40 4.03
C MET A 121 1.80 -8.61 5.53
N ILE A 122 1.86 -7.52 6.29
CA ILE A 122 1.71 -7.52 7.75
C ILE A 122 0.67 -6.46 8.10
N CYS A 123 -0.38 -6.82 8.82
CA CYS A 123 -1.39 -5.86 9.26
C CYS A 123 -1.81 -6.07 10.71
N GLY A 124 -2.38 -5.04 11.33
CA GLY A 124 -2.97 -5.05 12.66
C GLY A 124 -4.49 -4.95 12.59
N GLU A 125 -5.20 -5.86 13.23
CA GLU A 125 -6.66 -5.83 13.29
C GLU A 125 -7.19 -4.67 14.15
N ALA A 126 -6.36 -4.19 15.09
CA ALA A 126 -6.66 -3.03 15.92
C ALA A 126 -6.07 -1.73 15.36
N ASP A 127 -5.82 -1.65 14.04
CA ASP A 127 -5.34 -0.45 13.37
C ASP A 127 -6.43 0.62 13.36
N SER A 128 -6.25 1.66 14.18
CA SER A 128 -7.17 2.79 14.31
C SER A 128 -6.81 3.98 13.41
N VAL A 129 -5.73 3.87 12.63
CA VAL A 129 -5.29 4.92 11.71
C VAL A 129 -5.92 4.74 10.33
N TRP A 130 -5.88 3.50 9.82
CA TRP A 130 -6.60 3.13 8.61
C TRP A 130 -6.87 1.62 8.54
N ALA A 131 -7.70 1.21 7.58
CA ALA A 131 -8.19 -0.15 7.41
C ALA A 131 -7.13 -1.13 6.86
N SER A 132 -5.96 -1.26 7.52
CA SER A 132 -4.84 -2.02 6.96
C SER A 132 -5.16 -3.49 6.71
N CYS A 133 -5.82 -4.20 7.64
CA CYS A 133 -6.17 -5.62 7.45
C CYS A 133 -7.28 -5.81 6.41
N PRO A 134 -8.38 -5.05 6.38
CA PRO A 134 -9.32 -5.09 5.27
C PRO A 134 -8.66 -4.85 3.91
N MET A 135 -7.78 -3.87 3.78
CA MET A 135 -7.04 -3.60 2.53
C MET A 135 -6.07 -4.73 2.18
N ALA A 136 -5.37 -5.32 3.16
CA ALA A 136 -4.50 -6.48 2.94
C ALA A 136 -5.27 -7.69 2.41
N ARG A 137 -6.47 -7.98 2.95
CA ARG A 137 -7.33 -9.06 2.44
C ARG A 137 -7.76 -8.82 0.99
N ARG A 138 -8.08 -7.58 0.63
CA ARG A 138 -8.40 -7.24 -0.78
C ARG A 138 -7.21 -7.47 -1.72
N ILE A 139 -6.00 -7.14 -1.28
CA ILE A 139 -4.78 -7.47 -2.04
C ILE A 139 -4.66 -8.99 -2.20
N GLU A 140 -4.88 -9.76 -1.15
CA GLU A 140 -4.81 -11.24 -1.18
C GLU A 140 -5.89 -11.84 -2.09
N GLU A 141 -7.14 -11.37 -1.99
CA GLU A 141 -8.26 -11.78 -2.84
C GLU A 141 -7.98 -11.48 -4.32
N ARG A 142 -7.48 -10.27 -4.63
CA ARG A 142 -7.11 -9.90 -5.99
C ARG A 142 -5.95 -10.76 -6.50
N ALA A 143 -4.91 -10.97 -5.70
CA ALA A 143 -3.80 -11.82 -6.06
C ALA A 143 -4.28 -13.24 -6.43
N ALA A 144 -5.17 -13.83 -5.61
CA ALA A 144 -5.74 -15.15 -5.87
C ALA A 144 -6.58 -15.17 -7.16
N ALA A 145 -7.39 -14.14 -7.41
CA ALA A 145 -8.21 -14.03 -8.62
C ALA A 145 -7.35 -13.92 -9.89
N GLU A 146 -6.20 -13.25 -9.82
CA GLU A 146 -5.26 -13.06 -10.92
C GLU A 146 -4.18 -14.18 -10.99
N GLY A 147 -4.29 -15.23 -10.16
CA GLY A 147 -3.39 -16.39 -10.19
C GLY A 147 -2.00 -16.13 -9.61
N LYS A 148 -1.83 -15.08 -8.81
CA LYS A 148 -0.57 -14.79 -8.12
C LYS A 148 -0.53 -15.51 -6.77
N GLU A 149 0.24 -16.61 -6.69
CA GLU A 149 0.26 -17.51 -5.53
C GLU A 149 1.29 -17.14 -4.45
N ASP A 150 2.22 -16.26 -4.74
CA ASP A 150 3.35 -15.88 -3.86
C ASP A 150 3.07 -14.64 -3.00
N VAL A 151 1.81 -14.48 -2.59
CA VAL A 151 1.34 -13.46 -1.63
C VAL A 151 1.03 -14.15 -0.30
N ARG A 152 1.48 -13.56 0.80
CA ARG A 152 1.23 -14.05 2.17
C ARG A 152 0.80 -12.90 3.07
N LEU A 153 -0.21 -13.15 3.89
CA LEU A 153 -0.72 -12.22 4.89
C LEU A 153 -0.47 -12.73 6.31
N LEU A 154 0.12 -11.87 7.14
CA LEU A 154 0.21 -12.02 8.59
C LEU A 154 -0.65 -10.95 9.25
N ALA A 155 -1.79 -11.36 9.83
CA ALA A 155 -2.68 -10.48 10.56
C ALA A 155 -2.52 -10.69 12.06
N TYR A 156 -2.36 -9.61 12.82
CA TYR A 156 -2.14 -9.61 14.26
C TYR A 156 -3.35 -8.99 14.97
N PRO A 157 -4.13 -9.75 15.77
CA PRO A 157 -5.40 -9.27 16.35
C PRO A 157 -5.27 -8.02 17.22
N ASP A 158 -4.20 -7.93 18.01
CA ASP A 158 -4.02 -6.85 18.99
C ASP A 158 -3.03 -5.76 18.54
N ALA A 159 -2.57 -5.82 17.29
CA ALA A 159 -1.64 -4.83 16.75
C ALA A 159 -2.37 -3.63 16.16
N GLY A 160 -1.91 -2.44 16.51
CA GLY A 160 -2.31 -1.19 15.87
C GLY A 160 -1.39 -0.83 14.70
N HIS A 161 -1.54 0.38 14.18
CA HIS A 161 -0.85 0.87 12.97
C HIS A 161 0.69 0.75 13.00
N TYR A 162 1.30 0.81 14.16
CA TYR A 162 2.76 0.76 14.31
C TYR A 162 3.29 -0.64 14.71
N GLY A 163 2.44 -1.68 14.66
CA GLY A 163 2.84 -3.06 14.96
C GLY A 163 2.90 -3.39 16.45
N TYR A 164 2.57 -2.46 17.34
CA TYR A 164 2.38 -2.67 18.77
C TYR A 164 1.01 -2.17 19.18
N GLY A 165 0.49 -2.74 20.28
CA GLY A 165 -0.91 -2.71 20.69
C GLY A 165 -1.62 -1.38 20.49
N ALA A 166 -2.88 -1.48 20.10
CA ALA A 166 -3.80 -0.34 19.99
C ALA A 166 -3.84 0.42 21.32
N ARG A 167 -3.34 1.62 21.35
CA ARG A 167 -3.56 2.59 22.42
C ARG A 167 -3.58 3.98 21.85
#